data_c1e71b1caea3fef1728e1ad00e41b61f
#
_entry.id   c1e71b1caea3fef1728e1ad00e41b61f
#
_cell.length_a   1.000
_cell.length_b   1.000
_cell.length_c   1.000
_cell.angle_alpha   90.00
_cell.angle_beta   90.00
_cell.angle_gamma   90.00
#
_symmetry.space_group_name_H-M   'P 1'
#
loop_
_entity.id
_entity.type
_entity.pdbx_description
1 polymer ?
#
loop_
_entity_poly.entity_id
_entity_poly.type
_entity_poly.pdbx_seq_one_letter_code
_entity_poly.pdbx_strand_id
1 'polypeptide(L)'
;MNVNTNTLKKLASGVLMASLMMAGAAPTWAANPANPNKVLKTVFPAAETGFDPGYIHDRYSAKINSAIFETLYTYDYLASPAKLVPLTAVDMPQVSADGLTYTIKVKKGIYFADDPVFGGKKRELTAYDYAYSLKRLLDPKLNSPNSWLLDGRIKGLEAWTAMAKKNGKVYENLFEGIQTPDRYTLVLKLNNPDQNFPMLLAHGPAAAVAREVIEKYKDKAGWVMSKPVGTGPYVLSRWTPGSRIILKPNPAYRGFVWNYKANNAEDQAIVSAMQGKKMPQIGTIDVRVIEEAQSRMLSFKKNELDLVEIDGDLVVQALDGDKLKPELVKQGIKLSRMLEPSINYHYWNMQDPVVGGFTLEKIALRRAMAMAFSVENMISVLLKGDGAKLHMPIPPGVAGYSPAYKTSTPYSVKAANMLLDRYNYKIGADGWRRTPEGKPLVIELITANTSRGQQQGEFWKKTLDNIHIKLASKAMPFAEGIKLEKQCKTMFKSSAWIADYPDADNFMQLFYGKNVNVTNNACFKHAEYDRLYEQSQSMPPGPERDLVYRKMTRILEVNMPTMMLYSTYRNALAQPHVIGHKSHPILSTEWMYIDIDTKK
;
A
#
# COMPACT_ATOMS: atom_id res chain seq x y z
N MET A 1 -36.90 20.00 -83.38
CA MET A 1 -36.18 20.63 -82.31
C MET A 1 -35.43 19.55 -81.50
N ASN A 2 -34.13 19.46 -81.77
CA ASN A 2 -33.24 18.47 -81.10
C ASN A 2 -32.89 18.93 -79.70
N VAL A 3 -33.25 18.14 -78.68
CA VAL A 3 -32.78 18.34 -77.31
C VAL A 3 -31.68 17.33 -77.07
N ASN A 4 -30.54 17.88 -76.70
CA ASN A 4 -29.21 17.28 -76.58
C ASN A 4 -29.13 16.34 -75.35
N THR A 5 -28.98 15.04 -75.57
CA THR A 5 -28.94 13.96 -74.56
C THR A 5 -27.61 13.83 -73.81
N ASN A 6 -26.71 14.84 -73.92
CA ASN A 6 -25.34 14.76 -73.28
C ASN A 6 -25.18 15.42 -71.92
N THR A 7 -26.24 16.01 -71.36
CA THR A 7 -26.14 16.72 -70.06
C THR A 7 -26.56 15.84 -68.86
N LEU A 8 -27.23 14.71 -69.12
CA LEU A 8 -27.71 13.78 -68.06
C LEU A 8 -26.71 12.66 -67.67
N LYS A 9 -25.64 12.44 -68.46
CA LYS A 9 -24.61 11.46 -68.16
C LYS A 9 -23.44 12.01 -67.28
N LYS A 10 -23.33 13.30 -67.08
CA LYS A 10 -22.29 13.89 -66.23
C LYS A 10 -22.73 14.12 -64.76
N LEU A 11 -24.00 14.04 -64.44
CA LEU A 11 -24.51 14.18 -63.07
C LEU A 11 -24.67 12.83 -62.32
N ALA A 12 -24.64 11.70 -63.01
CA ALA A 12 -24.71 10.36 -62.40
C ALA A 12 -23.35 9.81 -61.96
N SER A 13 -22.22 10.36 -62.47
CA SER A 13 -20.86 9.90 -62.10
C SER A 13 -20.24 10.68 -60.92
N GLY A 14 -20.87 11.76 -60.48
CA GLY A 14 -20.37 12.56 -59.36
C GLY A 14 -20.86 12.14 -57.96
N VAL A 15 -21.90 11.31 -57.89
CA VAL A 15 -22.52 10.90 -56.61
C VAL A 15 -22.03 9.52 -56.13
N LEU A 16 -21.36 8.73 -56.98
CA LEU A 16 -20.85 7.41 -56.62
C LEU A 16 -19.42 7.39 -56.10
N MET A 17 -18.70 8.53 -56.10
CA MET A 17 -17.33 8.63 -55.55
C MET A 17 -17.24 9.33 -54.16
N ALA A 18 -18.34 9.82 -53.60
CA ALA A 18 -18.34 10.46 -52.28
C ALA A 18 -18.74 9.53 -51.12
N SER A 19 -19.12 8.27 -51.40
CA SER A 19 -19.58 7.30 -50.38
C SER A 19 -18.58 6.22 -50.00
N LEU A 20 -17.31 6.30 -50.44
CA LEU A 20 -16.29 5.26 -50.14
C LEU A 20 -15.09 5.79 -49.31
N MET A 21 -15.18 6.96 -48.68
CA MET A 21 -14.12 7.47 -47.81
C MET A 21 -14.59 7.77 -46.38
N MET A 22 -15.52 7.00 -45.85
CA MET A 22 -15.70 6.83 -44.41
C MET A 22 -15.46 5.37 -44.01
N ALA A 23 -14.36 4.80 -44.48
CA ALA A 23 -13.74 3.67 -43.78
C ALA A 23 -13.14 4.29 -42.49
N GLY A 24 -13.82 4.06 -41.39
CA GLY A 24 -13.42 4.55 -40.08
C GLY A 24 -11.94 4.25 -39.85
N ALA A 25 -11.15 5.28 -39.66
CA ALA A 25 -9.82 5.15 -39.14
C ALA A 25 -9.96 4.46 -37.77
N ALA A 26 -9.74 3.14 -37.72
CA ALA A 26 -9.51 2.46 -36.46
C ALA A 26 -8.42 3.26 -35.75
N PRO A 27 -8.59 3.59 -34.46
CA PRO A 27 -7.56 4.29 -33.74
C PRO A 27 -6.29 3.42 -33.82
N THR A 28 -5.30 3.86 -34.58
CA THR A 28 -3.97 3.30 -34.55
C THR A 28 -3.43 3.62 -33.16
N TRP A 29 -3.54 2.68 -32.25
CA TRP A 29 -2.90 2.77 -30.95
C TRP A 29 -1.41 2.96 -31.22
N ALA A 30 -0.89 4.12 -30.81
CA ALA A 30 0.52 4.42 -30.96
C ALA A 30 1.32 3.33 -30.22
N ALA A 31 2.39 2.83 -30.86
CA ALA A 31 3.34 1.93 -30.20
C ALA A 31 3.82 2.56 -28.88
N ASN A 32 4.20 1.70 -27.91
CA ASN A 32 4.75 2.14 -26.64
C ASN A 32 5.81 3.23 -26.87
N PRO A 33 5.65 4.45 -26.32
CA PRO A 33 6.50 5.60 -26.65
C PRO A 33 7.90 5.55 -26.02
N ALA A 34 8.24 4.50 -25.26
CA ALA A 34 9.50 4.38 -24.56
C ALA A 34 10.72 4.42 -25.49
N ASN A 35 11.72 5.22 -25.13
CA ASN A 35 12.96 5.34 -25.88
C ASN A 35 13.96 4.25 -25.43
N PRO A 36 14.41 3.33 -26.30
CA PRO A 36 15.31 2.24 -25.94
C PRO A 36 16.65 2.69 -25.35
N ASN A 37 17.11 3.91 -25.64
CA ASN A 37 18.34 4.48 -25.11
C ASN A 37 18.22 5.05 -23.70
N LYS A 38 17.01 5.20 -23.17
CA LYS A 38 16.76 5.67 -21.81
C LYS A 38 16.77 4.48 -20.85
N VAL A 39 17.75 4.44 -19.97
CA VAL A 39 17.92 3.38 -18.97
C VAL A 39 17.78 3.99 -17.58
N LEU A 40 16.89 3.44 -16.76
CA LEU A 40 16.80 3.72 -15.33
C LEU A 40 17.50 2.60 -14.56
N LYS A 41 18.54 2.93 -13.81
CA LYS A 41 19.26 2.02 -12.92
C LYS A 41 18.83 2.29 -11.49
N THR A 42 18.23 1.29 -10.85
CA THR A 42 17.76 1.41 -9.46
C THR A 42 18.11 0.16 -8.65
N VAL A 43 17.78 0.16 -7.36
CA VAL A 43 18.22 -0.90 -6.45
C VAL A 43 17.14 -1.26 -5.45
N PHE A 44 17.07 -2.55 -5.11
CA PHE A 44 16.31 -3.07 -3.98
C PHE A 44 17.25 -3.47 -2.85
N PRO A 45 16.92 -3.13 -1.58
CA PRO A 45 17.68 -3.54 -0.41
C PRO A 45 17.37 -4.97 0.07
N ALA A 46 16.42 -5.65 -0.56
CA ALA A 46 16.08 -7.04 -0.30
C ALA A 46 15.56 -7.71 -1.57
N ALA A 47 15.66 -9.03 -1.61
CA ALA A 47 15.18 -9.82 -2.72
C ALA A 47 13.65 -9.81 -2.83
N GLU A 48 13.18 -9.87 -4.05
CA GLU A 48 11.78 -10.13 -4.43
C GLU A 48 11.41 -11.61 -4.22
N THR A 49 10.10 -11.89 -4.07
CA THR A 49 9.59 -13.26 -3.89
C THR A 49 9.00 -13.89 -5.15
N GLY A 50 8.72 -13.08 -6.18
CA GLY A 50 8.10 -13.50 -7.45
C GLY A 50 7.11 -12.49 -7.96
N PHE A 51 6.28 -12.86 -8.97
CA PHE A 51 5.51 -11.87 -9.72
C PHE A 51 4.03 -12.24 -9.99
N ASP A 52 3.45 -13.24 -9.29
CA ASP A 52 1.99 -13.48 -9.37
C ASP A 52 1.25 -12.47 -8.48
N PRO A 53 0.39 -11.58 -9.04
CA PRO A 53 -0.33 -10.57 -8.24
C PRO A 53 -1.15 -11.15 -7.09
N GLY A 54 -1.72 -12.34 -7.28
CA GLY A 54 -2.55 -12.99 -6.27
C GLY A 54 -1.76 -13.57 -5.08
N TYR A 55 -0.45 -13.72 -5.21
CA TYR A 55 0.40 -14.33 -4.18
C TYR A 55 1.33 -13.33 -3.49
N ILE A 56 1.92 -12.39 -4.23
CA ILE A 56 2.95 -11.50 -3.68
C ILE A 56 2.34 -10.57 -2.63
N HIS A 57 3.09 -10.34 -1.57
CA HIS A 57 2.72 -9.44 -0.46
C HIS A 57 3.94 -8.66 0.06
N ASP A 58 5.05 -8.68 -0.67
CA ASP A 58 6.24 -7.91 -0.37
C ASP A 58 6.35 -6.66 -1.27
N ARG A 59 7.00 -5.61 -0.73
CA ARG A 59 7.14 -4.31 -1.38
C ARG A 59 7.90 -4.36 -2.71
N TYR A 60 8.92 -5.21 -2.82
CA TYR A 60 9.81 -5.22 -4.00
C TYR A 60 9.19 -5.96 -5.17
N SER A 61 8.54 -7.09 -4.91
CA SER A 61 7.68 -7.76 -5.90
C SER A 61 6.53 -6.85 -6.37
N ALA A 62 5.90 -6.11 -5.44
CA ALA A 62 4.83 -5.17 -5.78
C ALA A 62 5.29 -4.04 -6.71
N LYS A 63 6.53 -3.52 -6.57
CA LYS A 63 7.10 -2.53 -7.49
C LYS A 63 7.22 -3.07 -8.92
N ILE A 64 7.68 -4.30 -9.09
CA ILE A 64 7.78 -4.96 -10.41
C ILE A 64 6.38 -5.20 -10.98
N ASN A 65 5.47 -5.74 -10.17
CA ASN A 65 4.10 -6.03 -10.60
C ASN A 65 3.35 -4.78 -11.06
N SER A 66 3.51 -3.65 -10.39
CA SER A 66 2.89 -2.38 -10.77
C SER A 66 3.40 -1.82 -12.10
N ALA A 67 4.58 -2.28 -12.59
CA ALA A 67 5.09 -1.94 -13.90
C ALA A 67 4.58 -2.90 -14.99
N ILE A 68 4.13 -4.12 -14.64
CA ILE A 68 3.74 -5.18 -15.58
C ILE A 68 2.21 -5.34 -15.66
N PHE A 69 1.49 -5.22 -14.56
CA PHE A 69 0.06 -5.43 -14.48
C PHE A 69 -0.70 -4.14 -14.22
N GLU A 70 -1.96 -4.11 -14.64
CA GLU A 70 -2.84 -2.97 -14.37
C GLU A 70 -4.09 -3.40 -13.59
N THR A 71 -4.49 -2.53 -12.68
CA THR A 71 -5.73 -2.61 -11.90
C THR A 71 -6.86 -1.82 -12.58
N LEU A 72 -8.08 -1.91 -12.06
CA LEU A 72 -9.22 -1.12 -12.55
C LEU A 72 -9.00 0.38 -12.30
N TYR A 73 -8.46 0.72 -11.14
CA TYR A 73 -8.19 2.09 -10.68
C TYR A 73 -6.72 2.24 -10.30
N THR A 74 -6.26 3.47 -10.21
CA THR A 74 -4.93 3.88 -9.73
C THR A 74 -5.05 5.21 -8.99
N TYR A 75 -3.92 5.79 -8.60
CA TYR A 75 -3.90 7.10 -7.97
C TYR A 75 -3.29 8.15 -8.91
N ASP A 76 -3.82 9.38 -8.82
CA ASP A 76 -3.24 10.54 -9.49
C ASP A 76 -1.83 10.78 -8.94
N TYR A 77 -0.84 10.86 -9.84
CA TYR A 77 0.58 10.86 -9.48
C TYR A 77 1.01 12.03 -8.58
N LEU A 78 0.39 13.20 -8.72
CA LEU A 78 0.75 14.38 -7.94
C LEU A 78 -0.28 14.76 -6.87
N ALA A 79 -1.51 14.24 -6.93
CA ALA A 79 -2.56 14.67 -6.02
C ALA A 79 -2.21 14.44 -4.55
N SER A 80 -2.39 15.49 -3.73
CA SER A 80 -2.23 15.45 -2.29
C SER A 80 -3.42 16.17 -1.63
N PRO A 81 -4.24 15.47 -0.85
CA PRO A 81 -4.19 14.03 -0.55
C PRO A 81 -4.35 13.12 -1.78
N ALA A 82 -3.91 11.86 -1.67
CA ALA A 82 -3.96 10.89 -2.76
C ALA A 82 -5.38 10.72 -3.30
N LYS A 83 -5.54 10.80 -4.63
CA LYS A 83 -6.83 10.77 -5.31
C LYS A 83 -6.92 9.55 -6.21
N LEU A 84 -7.96 8.72 -5.99
CA LEU A 84 -8.26 7.58 -6.86
C LEU A 84 -8.76 8.05 -8.23
N VAL A 85 -8.26 7.41 -9.29
CA VAL A 85 -8.64 7.70 -10.68
C VAL A 85 -8.79 6.41 -11.49
N PRO A 86 -9.61 6.40 -12.57
CA PRO A 86 -9.73 5.25 -13.46
C PRO A 86 -8.41 4.94 -14.19
N LEU A 87 -8.01 3.65 -14.24
CA LEU A 87 -6.87 3.18 -15.03
C LEU A 87 -7.35 2.37 -16.24
N THR A 88 -7.80 1.14 -16.04
CA THR A 88 -8.41 0.32 -17.07
C THR A 88 -9.94 0.37 -17.06
N ALA A 89 -10.54 0.84 -15.96
CA ALA A 89 -11.95 1.21 -15.93
C ALA A 89 -12.22 2.47 -16.76
N VAL A 90 -13.39 2.54 -17.39
CA VAL A 90 -13.82 3.72 -18.18
C VAL A 90 -14.00 4.93 -17.27
N ASP A 91 -14.64 4.73 -16.10
CA ASP A 91 -14.95 5.75 -15.10
C ASP A 91 -14.98 5.12 -13.70
N MET A 92 -15.25 5.94 -12.67
CA MET A 92 -15.55 5.44 -11.34
C MET A 92 -16.77 4.50 -11.37
N PRO A 93 -16.90 3.55 -10.41
CA PRO A 93 -17.98 2.57 -10.45
C PRO A 93 -19.35 3.26 -10.29
N GLN A 94 -20.34 2.76 -11.00
CA GLN A 94 -21.74 3.07 -10.69
C GLN A 94 -22.16 2.24 -9.50
N VAL A 95 -22.56 2.89 -8.41
CA VAL A 95 -22.96 2.25 -7.15
C VAL A 95 -24.46 2.33 -7.01
N SER A 96 -25.13 1.20 -6.65
CA SER A 96 -26.56 1.17 -6.38
C SER A 96 -26.92 2.02 -5.15
N ALA A 97 -28.19 2.44 -5.04
CA ALA A 97 -28.66 3.32 -3.97
C ALA A 97 -28.45 2.72 -2.56
N ASP A 98 -28.47 1.39 -2.43
CA ASP A 98 -28.19 0.66 -1.20
C ASP A 98 -26.69 0.50 -0.89
N GLY A 99 -25.80 0.96 -1.81
CA GLY A 99 -24.35 0.85 -1.66
C GLY A 99 -23.80 -0.57 -1.82
N LEU A 100 -24.62 -1.54 -2.25
CA LEU A 100 -24.22 -2.95 -2.28
C LEU A 100 -23.75 -3.44 -3.64
N THR A 101 -24.10 -2.78 -4.75
CA THR A 101 -23.77 -3.23 -6.11
C THR A 101 -22.90 -2.21 -6.82
N TYR A 102 -21.74 -2.64 -7.26
CA TYR A 102 -20.74 -1.84 -7.97
C TYR A 102 -20.68 -2.32 -9.44
N THR A 103 -21.09 -1.48 -10.37
CA THR A 103 -21.02 -1.77 -11.82
C THR A 103 -19.86 -1.01 -12.43
N ILE A 104 -18.91 -1.73 -13.03
CA ILE A 104 -17.65 -1.21 -13.56
C ILE A 104 -17.54 -1.55 -15.03
N LYS A 105 -17.27 -0.56 -15.89
CA LYS A 105 -17.01 -0.74 -17.31
C LYS A 105 -15.51 -0.76 -17.56
N VAL A 106 -15.01 -1.82 -18.22
CA VAL A 106 -13.61 -1.95 -18.63
C VAL A 106 -13.42 -1.30 -20.00
N LYS A 107 -12.34 -0.54 -20.18
CA LYS A 107 -11.96 0.09 -21.45
C LYS A 107 -11.70 -0.97 -22.52
N LYS A 108 -12.20 -0.75 -23.72
CA LYS A 108 -11.90 -1.58 -24.90
C LYS A 108 -10.51 -1.29 -25.45
N GLY A 109 -9.91 -2.24 -26.17
CA GLY A 109 -8.65 -2.04 -26.88
C GLY A 109 -7.41 -2.02 -25.98
N ILE A 110 -7.48 -2.53 -24.77
CA ILE A 110 -6.31 -2.79 -23.91
C ILE A 110 -5.89 -4.24 -24.15
N TYR A 111 -4.59 -4.48 -24.37
CA TYR A 111 -4.08 -5.79 -24.69
C TYR A 111 -3.02 -6.25 -23.69
N PHE A 112 -3.01 -7.55 -23.39
CA PHE A 112 -1.90 -8.19 -22.71
C PHE A 112 -0.65 -8.15 -23.59
N ALA A 113 0.52 -8.17 -22.96
CA ALA A 113 1.78 -8.38 -23.66
C ALA A 113 1.74 -9.69 -24.45
N ASP A 114 2.42 -9.73 -25.59
CA ASP A 114 2.46 -10.93 -26.43
C ASP A 114 3.10 -12.10 -25.67
N ASP A 115 2.47 -13.25 -25.75
CA ASP A 115 2.98 -14.51 -25.20
C ASP A 115 2.62 -15.68 -26.13
N PRO A 116 3.49 -16.69 -26.27
CA PRO A 116 3.23 -17.88 -27.11
C PRO A 116 1.91 -18.59 -26.80
N VAL A 117 1.39 -18.48 -25.56
CA VAL A 117 0.13 -19.10 -25.15
C VAL A 117 -1.07 -18.54 -25.93
N PHE A 118 -0.98 -17.33 -26.47
CA PHE A 118 -2.03 -16.69 -27.27
C PHE A 118 -2.02 -17.09 -28.76
N GLY A 119 -1.08 -17.98 -29.17
CA GLY A 119 -1.01 -18.49 -30.56
C GLY A 119 -0.79 -17.41 -31.61
N GLY A 120 -0.02 -16.35 -31.28
CA GLY A 120 0.26 -15.22 -32.17
C GLY A 120 -0.90 -14.21 -32.31
N LYS A 121 -1.98 -14.35 -31.55
CA LYS A 121 -3.11 -13.43 -31.55
C LYS A 121 -3.01 -12.42 -30.43
N LYS A 122 -3.39 -11.17 -30.69
CA LYS A 122 -3.52 -10.16 -29.65
C LYS A 122 -4.62 -10.53 -28.67
N ARG A 123 -4.30 -10.59 -27.38
CA ARG A 123 -5.23 -10.95 -26.30
C ARG A 123 -5.74 -9.70 -25.59
N GLU A 124 -6.99 -9.33 -25.89
CA GLU A 124 -7.62 -8.14 -25.29
C GLU A 124 -8.05 -8.38 -23.85
N LEU A 125 -7.80 -7.39 -22.98
CA LEU A 125 -8.29 -7.32 -21.61
C LEU A 125 -9.81 -7.19 -21.58
N THR A 126 -10.47 -7.95 -20.72
CA THR A 126 -11.92 -7.96 -20.56
C THR A 126 -12.33 -7.99 -19.09
N ALA A 127 -13.63 -7.82 -18.82
CA ALA A 127 -14.19 -7.99 -17.48
C ALA A 127 -14.03 -9.43 -16.96
N TYR A 128 -13.97 -10.41 -17.85
CA TYR A 128 -13.75 -11.82 -17.48
C TYR A 128 -12.39 -12.02 -16.80
N ASP A 129 -11.36 -11.27 -17.22
CA ASP A 129 -10.01 -11.37 -16.65
C ASP A 129 -9.97 -10.85 -15.21
N TYR A 130 -10.67 -9.74 -14.94
CA TYR A 130 -10.83 -9.23 -13.57
C TYR A 130 -11.65 -10.20 -12.71
N ALA A 131 -12.78 -10.71 -13.21
CA ALA A 131 -13.58 -11.70 -12.47
C ALA A 131 -12.76 -12.95 -12.14
N TYR A 132 -11.94 -13.44 -13.08
CA TYR A 132 -11.04 -14.56 -12.87
C TYR A 132 -9.99 -14.24 -11.80
N SER A 133 -9.32 -13.08 -11.89
CA SER A 133 -8.29 -12.65 -10.93
C SER A 133 -8.84 -12.53 -9.51
N LEU A 134 -10.02 -11.90 -9.35
CA LEU A 134 -10.67 -11.74 -8.04
C LEU A 134 -11.11 -13.09 -7.45
N LYS A 135 -11.63 -14.01 -8.29
CA LYS A 135 -11.95 -15.38 -7.87
C LYS A 135 -10.69 -16.15 -7.41
N ARG A 136 -9.52 -15.91 -8.01
CA ARG A 136 -8.26 -16.55 -7.56
C ARG A 136 -7.87 -16.13 -6.14
N LEU A 137 -8.13 -14.89 -5.75
CA LEU A 137 -7.87 -14.44 -4.36
C LEU A 137 -8.71 -15.20 -3.35
N LEU A 138 -9.91 -15.63 -3.74
CA LEU A 138 -10.89 -16.30 -2.89
C LEU A 138 -10.87 -17.84 -3.04
N ASP A 139 -10.05 -18.38 -3.96
CA ASP A 139 -9.96 -19.83 -4.16
C ASP A 139 -9.34 -20.53 -2.94
N PRO A 140 -10.10 -21.37 -2.22
CA PRO A 140 -9.62 -22.01 -1.02
C PRO A 140 -8.43 -22.97 -1.25
N LYS A 141 -8.20 -23.41 -2.50
CA LYS A 141 -7.05 -24.25 -2.85
C LYS A 141 -5.77 -23.42 -2.97
N LEU A 142 -5.87 -22.19 -3.43
CA LEU A 142 -4.72 -21.30 -3.57
C LEU A 142 -4.30 -20.68 -2.23
N ASN A 143 -5.24 -20.49 -1.29
CA ASN A 143 -4.98 -19.89 0.02
C ASN A 143 -4.18 -18.58 -0.12
N SER A 144 -4.68 -17.67 -0.95
CA SER A 144 -4.01 -16.40 -1.25
C SER A 144 -3.78 -15.57 0.02
N PRO A 145 -2.57 -15.07 0.26
CA PRO A 145 -2.31 -14.13 1.37
C PRO A 145 -3.06 -12.80 1.21
N ASN A 146 -3.60 -12.54 -0.01
CA ASN A 146 -4.33 -11.33 -0.34
C ASN A 146 -5.86 -11.53 -0.34
N SER A 147 -6.36 -12.67 0.14
CA SER A 147 -7.82 -12.94 0.22
C SER A 147 -8.57 -11.88 1.05
N TRP A 148 -7.91 -11.26 2.02
CA TRP A 148 -8.45 -10.20 2.89
C TRP A 148 -9.07 -9.03 2.13
N LEU A 149 -8.66 -8.77 0.89
CA LEU A 149 -9.25 -7.74 0.02
C LEU A 149 -10.75 -7.94 -0.18
N LEU A 150 -11.19 -9.19 -0.26
CA LEU A 150 -12.54 -9.56 -0.65
C LEU A 150 -13.24 -10.45 0.38
N ASP A 151 -12.49 -11.12 1.24
CA ASP A 151 -13.03 -12.04 2.24
C ASP A 151 -13.97 -11.32 3.20
N GLY A 152 -15.12 -11.95 3.50
CA GLY A 152 -16.18 -11.35 4.31
C GLY A 152 -16.97 -10.21 3.63
N ARG A 153 -16.50 -9.68 2.49
CA ARG A 153 -17.12 -8.53 1.77
C ARG A 153 -18.05 -8.97 0.65
N ILE A 154 -17.64 -9.97 -0.14
CA ILE A 154 -18.32 -10.37 -1.38
C ILE A 154 -19.51 -11.27 -1.08
N LYS A 155 -20.66 -10.93 -1.66
CA LYS A 155 -21.91 -11.67 -1.48
C LYS A 155 -21.83 -13.09 -2.04
N GLY A 156 -22.36 -14.06 -1.30
CA GLY A 156 -22.43 -15.45 -1.74
C GLY A 156 -21.10 -16.22 -1.72
N LEU A 157 -20.06 -15.70 -1.05
CA LEU A 157 -18.74 -16.32 -0.98
C LEU A 157 -18.76 -17.72 -0.36
N GLU A 158 -19.50 -17.91 0.72
CA GLU A 158 -19.60 -19.22 1.39
C GLU A 158 -20.20 -20.31 0.47
N ALA A 159 -21.31 -20.00 -0.21
CA ALA A 159 -21.96 -20.91 -1.13
C ALA A 159 -21.05 -21.25 -2.34
N TRP A 160 -20.37 -20.25 -2.89
CA TRP A 160 -19.43 -20.45 -4.00
C TRP A 160 -18.23 -21.30 -3.56
N THR A 161 -17.66 -21.05 -2.38
CA THR A 161 -16.55 -21.83 -1.81
C THR A 161 -16.95 -23.29 -1.55
N ALA A 162 -18.17 -23.53 -1.04
CA ALA A 162 -18.70 -24.88 -0.83
C ALA A 162 -18.83 -25.64 -2.16
N MET A 163 -19.37 -24.99 -3.21
CA MET A 163 -19.43 -25.57 -4.56
C MET A 163 -18.05 -25.86 -5.13
N ALA A 164 -17.10 -24.96 -4.96
CA ALA A 164 -15.72 -25.13 -5.41
C ALA A 164 -15.04 -26.34 -4.76
N LYS A 165 -15.27 -26.57 -3.49
CA LYS A 165 -14.77 -27.77 -2.76
C LYS A 165 -15.42 -29.06 -3.28
N LYS A 166 -16.73 -29.02 -3.61
CA LYS A 166 -17.51 -30.20 -4.03
C LYS A 166 -17.15 -30.66 -5.44
N ASN A 167 -17.07 -29.76 -6.42
CA ASN A 167 -16.99 -30.13 -7.85
C ASN A 167 -15.62 -29.86 -8.49
N GLY A 168 -14.72 -29.16 -7.80
CA GLY A 168 -13.38 -28.80 -8.30
C GLY A 168 -13.37 -27.79 -9.47
N LYS A 169 -14.54 -27.30 -9.92
CA LYS A 169 -14.69 -26.35 -11.03
C LYS A 169 -14.90 -24.94 -10.49
N VAL A 170 -13.89 -24.40 -9.81
CA VAL A 170 -13.95 -23.15 -9.04
C VAL A 170 -14.39 -21.97 -9.92
N TYR A 171 -13.79 -21.83 -11.10
CA TYR A 171 -13.96 -20.63 -11.94
C TYR A 171 -15.19 -20.66 -12.84
N GLU A 172 -15.73 -21.83 -13.13
CA GLU A 172 -16.93 -22.05 -13.95
C GLU A 172 -18.23 -21.90 -13.14
N ASN A 173 -18.14 -21.98 -11.80
CA ASN A 173 -19.31 -21.83 -10.94
C ASN A 173 -19.84 -20.40 -10.98
N LEU A 174 -21.16 -20.27 -11.01
CA LEU A 174 -21.81 -18.99 -10.80
C LEU A 174 -21.44 -18.44 -9.43
N PHE A 175 -21.08 -17.17 -9.40
CA PHE A 175 -20.73 -16.48 -8.15
C PHE A 175 -21.57 -15.21 -8.09
N GLU A 176 -22.54 -15.18 -7.16
CA GLU A 176 -23.47 -14.06 -7.04
C GLU A 176 -22.75 -12.72 -6.86
N GLY A 177 -21.66 -12.71 -6.10
CA GLY A 177 -20.90 -11.51 -5.78
C GLY A 177 -19.95 -11.02 -6.87
N ILE A 178 -19.62 -11.86 -7.89
CA ILE A 178 -18.73 -11.49 -8.99
C ILE A 178 -19.36 -11.92 -10.30
N GLN A 179 -19.87 -10.99 -11.08
CA GLN A 179 -20.60 -11.25 -12.30
C GLN A 179 -20.01 -10.47 -13.49
N THR A 180 -20.15 -11.03 -14.69
CA THR A 180 -19.74 -10.41 -15.94
C THR A 180 -20.87 -10.56 -16.94
N PRO A 181 -21.88 -9.66 -16.91
CA PRO A 181 -23.05 -9.74 -17.79
C PRO A 181 -22.69 -9.58 -19.28
N ASP A 182 -21.59 -8.90 -19.56
CA ASP A 182 -21.01 -8.80 -20.90
C ASP A 182 -19.47 -8.75 -20.85
N ARG A 183 -18.82 -8.75 -22.01
CA ARG A 183 -17.36 -8.78 -22.17
C ARG A 183 -16.61 -7.65 -21.43
N TYR A 184 -17.26 -6.50 -21.20
CA TYR A 184 -16.64 -5.29 -20.67
C TYR A 184 -17.31 -4.77 -19.39
N THR A 185 -18.28 -5.51 -18.85
CA THR A 185 -18.97 -5.12 -17.62
C THR A 185 -18.66 -6.10 -16.51
N LEU A 186 -18.07 -5.58 -15.43
CA LEU A 186 -17.89 -6.29 -14.17
C LEU A 186 -18.91 -5.76 -13.16
N VAL A 187 -19.63 -6.66 -12.50
CA VAL A 187 -20.56 -6.34 -11.42
C VAL A 187 -20.09 -7.04 -10.16
N LEU A 188 -19.86 -6.26 -9.10
CA LEU A 188 -19.45 -6.74 -7.80
C LEU A 188 -20.55 -6.44 -6.79
N LYS A 189 -21.00 -7.47 -6.04
CA LYS A 189 -22.03 -7.33 -5.01
C LYS A 189 -21.43 -7.60 -3.64
N LEU A 190 -21.67 -6.71 -2.71
CA LEU A 190 -21.16 -6.76 -1.35
C LEU A 190 -22.22 -7.25 -0.36
N ASN A 191 -21.75 -7.75 0.79
CA ASN A 191 -22.60 -8.10 1.93
C ASN A 191 -23.09 -6.84 2.68
N ASN A 192 -22.22 -5.82 2.77
CA ASN A 192 -22.48 -4.55 3.44
C ASN A 192 -21.97 -3.39 2.57
N PRO A 193 -22.55 -2.19 2.65
CA PRO A 193 -22.01 -1.01 1.96
C PRO A 193 -20.57 -0.73 2.41
N ASP A 194 -19.68 -0.46 1.46
CA ASP A 194 -18.26 -0.14 1.72
C ASP A 194 -17.80 0.97 0.78
N GLN A 195 -17.74 2.20 1.28
CA GLN A 195 -17.35 3.39 0.49
C GLN A 195 -15.88 3.33 0.03
N ASN A 196 -15.06 2.54 0.70
CA ASN A 196 -13.63 2.37 0.38
C ASN A 196 -13.39 1.24 -0.63
N PHE A 197 -14.41 0.47 -0.99
CA PHE A 197 -14.27 -0.69 -1.88
C PHE A 197 -13.58 -0.38 -3.22
N PRO A 198 -13.83 0.77 -3.91
CA PRO A 198 -13.08 1.11 -5.12
C PRO A 198 -11.56 1.25 -4.91
N MET A 199 -11.11 1.63 -3.71
CA MET A 199 -9.69 1.73 -3.39
C MET A 199 -9.03 0.34 -3.30
N LEU A 200 -9.77 -0.68 -2.85
CA LEU A 200 -9.31 -2.07 -2.84
C LEU A 200 -9.08 -2.60 -4.27
N LEU A 201 -9.87 -2.12 -5.24
CA LEU A 201 -9.74 -2.47 -6.65
C LEU A 201 -8.57 -1.73 -7.35
N ALA A 202 -7.90 -0.81 -6.67
CA ALA A 202 -6.64 -0.19 -7.09
C ALA A 202 -5.42 -0.90 -6.51
N HIS A 203 -5.61 -1.81 -5.55
CA HIS A 203 -4.50 -2.53 -4.93
C HIS A 203 -3.96 -3.62 -5.86
N GLY A 204 -2.62 -3.76 -5.91
CA GLY A 204 -1.93 -4.64 -6.86
C GLY A 204 -2.48 -6.06 -7.00
N PRO A 205 -2.84 -6.77 -5.91
CA PRO A 205 -3.44 -8.10 -5.99
C PRO A 205 -4.77 -8.17 -6.79
N ALA A 206 -5.49 -7.05 -6.95
CA ALA A 206 -6.70 -6.98 -7.77
C ALA A 206 -6.42 -6.80 -9.28
N ALA A 207 -5.15 -6.79 -9.70
CA ALA A 207 -4.78 -6.65 -11.11
C ALA A 207 -5.27 -7.84 -11.97
N ALA A 208 -5.57 -7.55 -13.23
CA ALA A 208 -6.02 -8.58 -14.17
C ALA A 208 -4.89 -9.50 -14.60
N VAL A 209 -5.16 -10.81 -14.61
CA VAL A 209 -4.30 -11.83 -15.19
C VAL A 209 -5.08 -12.61 -16.29
N ALA A 210 -4.40 -12.99 -17.36
CA ALA A 210 -4.98 -13.82 -18.39
C ALA A 210 -5.03 -15.29 -17.92
N ARG A 211 -6.22 -15.91 -17.98
CA ARG A 211 -6.42 -17.30 -17.53
C ARG A 211 -5.50 -18.28 -18.27
N GLU A 212 -5.30 -18.08 -19.55
CA GLU A 212 -4.47 -18.92 -20.42
C GLU A 212 -2.99 -18.93 -19.94
N VAL A 213 -2.49 -17.78 -19.51
CA VAL A 213 -1.15 -17.63 -18.93
C VAL A 213 -1.02 -18.40 -17.61
N ILE A 214 -2.02 -18.24 -16.74
CA ILE A 214 -2.04 -18.93 -15.45
C ILE A 214 -2.07 -20.45 -15.67
N GLU A 215 -2.99 -20.93 -16.49
CA GLU A 215 -3.14 -22.38 -16.75
C GLU A 215 -1.88 -22.99 -17.38
N LYS A 216 -1.15 -22.23 -18.21
CA LYS A 216 0.07 -22.70 -18.88
C LYS A 216 1.29 -22.73 -17.98
N TYR A 217 1.47 -21.71 -17.11
CA TYR A 217 2.74 -21.48 -16.41
C TYR A 217 2.66 -21.63 -14.90
N LYS A 218 1.49 -21.96 -14.32
CA LYS A 218 1.35 -22.17 -12.88
C LYS A 218 2.24 -23.32 -12.38
N ASP A 219 2.82 -23.12 -11.23
CA ASP A 219 3.53 -24.13 -10.49
C ASP A 219 2.56 -25.15 -9.81
N LYS A 220 3.10 -26.07 -9.01
CA LYS A 220 2.29 -27.06 -8.28
C LYS A 220 1.35 -26.44 -7.24
N ALA A 221 1.65 -25.24 -6.76
CA ALA A 221 0.80 -24.49 -5.84
C ALA A 221 -0.25 -23.62 -6.55
N GLY A 222 -0.21 -23.54 -7.89
CA GLY A 222 -1.17 -22.78 -8.71
C GLY A 222 -0.76 -21.33 -9.00
N TRP A 223 0.50 -20.94 -8.75
CA TRP A 223 1.02 -19.60 -8.90
C TRP A 223 1.98 -19.43 -10.09
N VAL A 224 1.95 -18.28 -10.74
CA VAL A 224 2.87 -17.94 -11.85
C VAL A 224 3.92 -16.95 -11.36
N MET A 225 4.96 -17.47 -10.70
CA MET A 225 5.95 -16.64 -10.02
C MET A 225 7.02 -16.03 -10.95
N SER A 226 7.27 -16.62 -12.14
CA SER A 226 8.42 -16.25 -12.99
C SER A 226 8.08 -15.84 -14.43
N LYS A 227 6.81 -15.91 -14.81
CA LYS A 227 6.32 -15.59 -16.17
C LYS A 227 5.16 -14.60 -16.13
N PRO A 228 5.38 -13.38 -15.60
CA PRO A 228 4.33 -12.38 -15.53
C PRO A 228 4.00 -11.85 -16.92
N VAL A 229 2.72 -11.93 -17.32
CA VAL A 229 2.19 -11.38 -18.57
C VAL A 229 1.01 -10.48 -18.22
N GLY A 230 1.21 -9.18 -18.34
CA GLY A 230 0.23 -8.16 -17.97
C GLY A 230 -0.09 -7.20 -19.11
N THR A 231 -0.89 -6.18 -18.78
CA THR A 231 -1.30 -5.12 -19.72
C THR A 231 -0.52 -3.82 -19.49
N GLY A 232 0.37 -3.80 -18.50
CA GLY A 232 1.12 -2.61 -18.09
C GLY A 232 2.23 -2.19 -19.05
N PRO A 233 2.92 -1.09 -18.72
CA PRO A 233 3.90 -0.45 -19.61
C PRO A 233 5.16 -1.28 -19.89
N TYR A 234 5.48 -2.25 -19.04
CA TYR A 234 6.70 -3.05 -19.14
C TYR A 234 6.44 -4.55 -19.12
N VAL A 235 7.42 -5.32 -19.61
CA VAL A 235 7.47 -6.78 -19.53
C VAL A 235 8.76 -7.21 -18.85
N LEU A 236 8.75 -8.36 -18.18
CA LEU A 236 9.94 -8.99 -17.61
C LEU A 236 10.82 -9.54 -18.72
N SER A 237 12.00 -8.96 -18.92
CA SER A 237 12.97 -9.41 -19.94
C SER A 237 13.99 -10.39 -19.36
N ARG A 238 14.45 -10.14 -18.12
CA ARG A 238 15.40 -11.01 -17.42
C ARG A 238 15.15 -10.96 -15.92
N TRP A 239 15.24 -12.10 -15.29
CA TRP A 239 15.21 -12.23 -13.84
C TRP A 239 16.27 -13.21 -13.36
N THR A 240 17.14 -12.73 -12.49
CA THR A 240 18.09 -13.52 -11.71
C THR A 240 17.70 -13.31 -10.24
N PRO A 241 16.98 -14.26 -9.61
CA PRO A 241 16.42 -14.10 -8.27
C PRO A 241 17.45 -13.59 -7.26
N GLY A 242 17.07 -12.58 -6.47
CA GLY A 242 17.93 -11.97 -5.47
C GLY A 242 19.17 -11.24 -6.01
N SER A 243 19.24 -10.95 -7.31
CA SER A 243 20.41 -10.32 -7.93
C SER A 243 20.02 -9.18 -8.88
N ARG A 244 19.25 -9.49 -9.94
CA ARG A 244 18.97 -8.50 -10.99
C ARG A 244 17.66 -8.77 -11.72
N ILE A 245 16.91 -7.69 -11.98
CA ILE A 245 15.67 -7.71 -12.75
C ILE A 245 15.78 -6.68 -13.88
N ILE A 246 15.49 -7.09 -15.12
CA ILE A 246 15.45 -6.20 -16.29
C ILE A 246 14.02 -6.17 -16.83
N LEU A 247 13.45 -4.97 -16.88
CA LEU A 247 12.19 -4.72 -17.55
C LEU A 247 12.44 -3.99 -18.89
N LYS A 248 11.64 -4.36 -19.90
CA LYS A 248 11.63 -3.74 -21.23
C LYS A 248 10.23 -3.20 -21.51
N PRO A 249 10.07 -2.24 -22.45
CA PRO A 249 8.76 -1.74 -22.81
C PRO A 249 7.85 -2.87 -23.34
N ASN A 250 6.59 -2.86 -22.91
CA ASN A 250 5.57 -3.73 -23.48
C ASN A 250 5.12 -3.17 -24.84
N PRO A 251 5.37 -3.83 -25.97
CA PRO A 251 4.98 -3.30 -27.29
C PRO A 251 3.46 -3.13 -27.46
N ALA A 252 2.67 -3.89 -26.69
CA ALA A 252 1.20 -3.81 -26.72
C ALA A 252 0.64 -2.69 -25.84
N TYR A 253 1.47 -1.99 -25.07
CA TYR A 253 1.00 -0.95 -24.17
C TYR A 253 0.56 0.31 -24.92
N ARG A 254 -0.64 0.77 -24.62
CA ARG A 254 -1.30 1.92 -25.27
C ARG A 254 -0.66 3.29 -25.01
N GLY A 255 0.22 3.40 -23.98
CA GLY A 255 0.73 4.66 -23.52
C GLY A 255 -0.32 5.54 -22.81
N PHE A 256 0.15 6.68 -22.31
CA PHE A 256 -0.70 7.76 -21.79
C PHE A 256 0.02 9.11 -21.95
N VAL A 257 -0.73 10.20 -21.89
CA VAL A 257 -0.15 11.54 -21.88
C VAL A 257 0.00 11.99 -20.43
N TRP A 258 1.21 12.44 -20.07
CA TRP A 258 1.50 12.98 -18.75
C TRP A 258 0.76 14.31 -18.58
N ASN A 259 -0.26 14.33 -17.72
CA ASN A 259 -1.14 15.49 -17.53
C ASN A 259 -1.63 15.55 -16.09
N TYR A 260 -0.75 16.00 -15.19
CA TYR A 260 -1.03 16.12 -13.76
C TYR A 260 -0.97 17.59 -13.33
N LYS A 261 -1.63 17.91 -12.23
CA LYS A 261 -1.68 19.27 -11.68
C LYS A 261 -0.74 19.41 -10.49
N ALA A 262 -0.02 20.51 -10.44
CA ALA A 262 0.82 20.84 -9.29
C ALA A 262 -0.02 21.22 -8.06
N ASN A 263 0.41 20.76 -6.88
CA ASN A 263 -0.16 21.16 -5.60
C ASN A 263 0.73 22.18 -4.84
N ASN A 264 1.99 22.29 -5.23
CA ASN A 264 2.98 23.17 -4.60
C ASN A 264 4.08 23.58 -5.60
N ALA A 265 5.05 24.38 -5.17
CA ALA A 265 6.13 24.87 -6.02
C ALA A 265 7.07 23.77 -6.55
N GLU A 266 7.31 22.70 -5.77
CA GLU A 266 8.10 21.55 -6.20
C GLU A 266 7.39 20.79 -7.33
N ASP A 267 6.10 20.54 -7.18
CA ASP A 267 5.27 19.92 -8.21
C ASP A 267 5.24 20.75 -9.49
N GLN A 268 5.27 22.09 -9.39
CA GLN A 268 5.27 22.99 -10.55
C GLN A 268 6.51 22.77 -11.43
N ALA A 269 7.69 22.51 -10.84
CA ALA A 269 8.91 22.18 -11.58
C ALA A 269 8.77 20.83 -12.32
N ILE A 270 8.15 19.84 -11.68
CA ILE A 270 7.85 18.54 -12.30
C ILE A 270 6.87 18.71 -13.46
N VAL A 271 5.77 19.43 -13.26
CA VAL A 271 4.77 19.72 -14.31
C VAL A 271 5.42 20.41 -15.49
N SER A 272 6.23 21.46 -15.26
CA SER A 272 6.92 22.19 -16.33
C SER A 272 7.84 21.30 -17.18
N ALA A 273 8.45 20.27 -16.56
CA ALA A 273 9.36 19.37 -17.24
C ALA A 273 8.66 18.18 -17.93
N MET A 274 7.46 17.78 -17.47
CA MET A 274 6.82 16.53 -17.88
C MET A 274 5.53 16.71 -18.67
N GLN A 275 4.84 17.86 -18.56
CA GLN A 275 3.52 18.10 -19.15
C GLN A 275 3.49 17.80 -20.64
N GLY A 276 2.51 17.03 -21.08
CA GLY A 276 2.28 16.67 -22.49
C GLY A 276 3.17 15.56 -23.04
N LYS A 277 4.14 15.04 -22.27
CA LYS A 277 4.95 13.90 -22.71
C LYS A 277 4.10 12.62 -22.85
N LYS A 278 4.36 11.87 -23.92
CA LYS A 278 3.79 10.51 -24.07
C LYS A 278 4.59 9.54 -23.23
N MET A 279 3.93 8.79 -22.37
CA MET A 279 4.55 7.90 -21.39
C MET A 279 4.27 6.41 -21.71
N PRO A 280 5.15 5.49 -21.26
CA PRO A 280 6.41 5.70 -20.52
C PRO A 280 7.54 6.22 -21.43
N GLN A 281 8.54 6.89 -20.84
CA GLN A 281 9.72 7.38 -21.56
C GLN A 281 10.89 6.41 -21.47
N ILE A 282 10.98 5.63 -20.39
CA ILE A 282 12.13 4.77 -20.09
C ILE A 282 12.06 3.49 -20.90
N GLY A 283 13.14 3.17 -21.63
CA GLY A 283 13.27 1.97 -22.48
C GLY A 283 13.86 0.75 -21.78
N THR A 284 14.49 0.94 -20.63
CA THR A 284 15.00 -0.18 -19.81
C THR A 284 14.97 0.22 -18.35
N ILE A 285 14.39 -0.63 -17.51
CA ILE A 285 14.52 -0.51 -16.06
C ILE A 285 15.43 -1.64 -15.60
N ASP A 286 16.58 -1.27 -15.02
CA ASP A 286 17.61 -2.19 -14.52
C ASP A 286 17.60 -2.10 -12.99
N VAL A 287 17.03 -3.10 -12.35
CA VAL A 287 16.96 -3.20 -10.90
C VAL A 287 18.02 -4.18 -10.41
N ARG A 288 18.91 -3.73 -9.55
CA ARG A 288 19.87 -4.57 -8.85
C ARG A 288 19.38 -4.87 -7.43
N VAL A 289 19.76 -6.00 -6.86
CA VAL A 289 19.56 -6.29 -5.44
C VAL A 289 20.90 -6.09 -4.74
N ILE A 290 20.97 -5.14 -3.81
CA ILE A 290 22.16 -4.83 -3.01
C ILE A 290 21.68 -4.63 -1.56
N GLU A 291 21.84 -5.65 -0.74
CA GLU A 291 21.29 -5.66 0.64
C GLU A 291 22.08 -4.74 1.58
N GLU A 292 23.38 -4.60 1.35
CA GLU A 292 24.24 -3.79 2.20
C GLU A 292 24.07 -2.28 1.89
N ALA A 293 23.72 -1.49 2.92
CA ALA A 293 23.36 -0.08 2.79
C ALA A 293 24.51 0.79 2.25
N GLN A 294 25.74 0.59 2.74
CA GLN A 294 26.90 1.39 2.33
C GLN A 294 27.26 1.12 0.87
N SER A 295 27.10 -0.12 0.41
CA SER A 295 27.31 -0.51 -0.99
C SER A 295 26.29 0.18 -1.92
N ARG A 296 25.01 0.30 -1.50
CA ARG A 296 24.00 1.06 -2.25
C ARG A 296 24.40 2.53 -2.40
N MET A 297 24.77 3.17 -1.29
CA MET A 297 25.19 4.59 -1.30
C MET A 297 26.45 4.81 -2.14
N LEU A 298 27.43 3.89 -2.07
CA LEU A 298 28.65 3.97 -2.87
C LEU A 298 28.35 3.86 -4.37
N SER A 299 27.52 2.87 -4.78
CA SER A 299 27.09 2.73 -6.17
C SER A 299 26.32 3.96 -6.67
N PHE A 300 25.48 4.57 -5.83
CA PHE A 300 24.80 5.82 -6.17
C PHE A 300 25.80 6.98 -6.37
N LYS A 301 26.75 7.16 -5.47
CA LYS A 301 27.79 8.20 -5.57
C LYS A 301 28.71 8.01 -6.79
N LYS A 302 28.88 6.78 -7.28
CA LYS A 302 29.64 6.44 -8.50
C LYS A 302 28.81 6.53 -9.79
N ASN A 303 27.55 7.03 -9.74
CA ASN A 303 26.62 7.08 -10.88
C ASN A 303 26.30 5.68 -11.48
N GLU A 304 26.45 4.61 -10.70
CA GLU A 304 26.02 3.27 -11.10
C GLU A 304 24.52 3.04 -10.86
N LEU A 305 23.90 3.89 -10.05
CA LEU A 305 22.47 3.95 -9.75
C LEU A 305 21.95 5.36 -10.01
N ASP A 306 20.76 5.45 -10.62
CA ASP A 306 20.09 6.72 -10.92
C ASP A 306 19.09 7.11 -9.82
N LEU A 307 18.55 6.10 -9.14
CA LEU A 307 17.54 6.27 -8.08
C LEU A 307 17.84 5.30 -6.94
N VAL A 308 17.86 5.80 -5.70
CA VAL A 308 18.05 5.00 -4.48
C VAL A 308 17.14 5.49 -3.36
N GLU A 309 16.44 4.58 -2.70
CA GLU A 309 15.79 4.86 -1.42
C GLU A 309 16.80 4.73 -0.30
N ILE A 310 16.78 5.68 0.65
CA ILE A 310 17.69 5.73 1.80
C ILE A 310 16.90 5.69 3.11
N ASP A 311 17.43 4.96 4.07
CA ASP A 311 16.90 4.79 5.42
C ASP A 311 18.04 4.71 6.46
N GLY A 312 17.69 4.80 7.73
CA GLY A 312 18.64 4.63 8.84
C GLY A 312 19.88 5.51 8.73
N ASP A 313 21.06 4.89 8.78
CA ASP A 313 22.34 5.61 8.76
C ASP A 313 22.62 6.32 7.42
N LEU A 314 21.98 5.90 6.32
CA LEU A 314 22.12 6.58 5.03
C LEU A 314 21.44 7.94 5.01
N VAL A 315 20.37 8.12 5.79
CA VAL A 315 19.69 9.42 5.96
C VAL A 315 20.66 10.43 6.55
N VAL A 316 21.38 10.06 7.61
CA VAL A 316 22.38 10.94 8.27
C VAL A 316 23.56 11.28 7.34
N GLN A 317 23.90 10.37 6.42
CA GLN A 317 24.97 10.63 5.44
C GLN A 317 24.53 11.59 4.35
N ALA A 318 23.23 11.60 3.99
CA ALA A 318 22.71 12.38 2.89
C ALA A 318 22.06 13.69 3.33
N LEU A 319 21.46 13.73 4.53
CA LEU A 319 20.67 14.84 4.99
C LEU A 319 21.31 15.55 6.20
N ASP A 320 21.02 16.84 6.30
CA ASP A 320 21.15 17.67 7.49
C ASP A 320 19.74 18.16 7.84
N GLY A 321 19.17 17.55 8.89
CA GLY A 321 17.75 17.70 9.20
C GLY A 321 16.85 17.13 8.10
N ASP A 322 16.07 17.99 7.46
CA ASP A 322 15.15 17.65 6.36
C ASP A 322 15.68 17.97 4.95
N LYS A 323 16.90 18.49 4.84
CA LYS A 323 17.53 18.98 3.61
C LYS A 323 18.73 18.15 3.20
N LEU A 324 18.99 18.08 1.89
CA LEU A 324 20.24 17.53 1.38
C LEU A 324 21.45 18.31 1.88
N LYS A 325 22.52 17.57 2.19
CA LYS A 325 23.81 18.17 2.49
C LYS A 325 24.35 18.97 1.31
N PRO A 326 25.08 20.09 1.57
CA PRO A 326 25.56 20.99 0.52
C PRO A 326 26.36 20.34 -0.60
N GLU A 327 27.14 19.29 -0.28
CA GLU A 327 27.94 18.55 -1.27
C GLU A 327 27.07 17.77 -2.27
N LEU A 328 25.91 17.25 -1.86
CA LEU A 328 24.96 16.57 -2.76
C LEU A 328 24.17 17.57 -3.60
N VAL A 329 23.81 18.71 -3.00
CA VAL A 329 23.15 19.82 -3.72
C VAL A 329 24.05 20.35 -4.84
N LYS A 330 25.36 20.53 -4.59
CA LYS A 330 26.35 20.96 -5.60
C LYS A 330 26.48 19.96 -6.75
N GLN A 331 26.26 18.68 -6.51
CA GLN A 331 26.22 17.63 -7.53
C GLN A 331 24.91 17.59 -8.30
N GLY A 332 23.93 18.42 -7.93
CA GLY A 332 22.59 18.45 -8.54
C GLY A 332 21.70 17.26 -8.14
N ILE A 333 22.07 16.50 -7.13
CA ILE A 333 21.24 15.40 -6.59
C ILE A 333 19.91 15.98 -6.12
N LYS A 334 18.83 15.24 -6.39
CA LYS A 334 17.46 15.60 -6.00
C LYS A 334 17.01 14.71 -4.85
N LEU A 335 16.30 15.29 -3.90
CA LEU A 335 15.67 14.58 -2.79
C LEU A 335 14.15 14.56 -3.01
N SER A 336 13.56 13.40 -2.97
CA SER A 336 12.12 13.24 -2.72
C SER A 336 11.94 12.73 -1.30
N ARG A 337 11.40 13.58 -0.41
CA ARG A 337 11.13 13.26 0.99
C ARG A 337 9.66 13.42 1.28
N MET A 338 8.99 12.36 1.66
CA MET A 338 7.58 12.41 2.08
C MET A 338 7.36 11.62 3.36
N LEU A 339 6.41 12.09 4.16
CA LEU A 339 5.95 11.31 5.30
C LEU A 339 5.08 10.16 4.79
N GLU A 340 5.53 8.93 5.05
CA GLU A 340 4.78 7.73 4.65
C GLU A 340 3.48 7.64 5.46
N PRO A 341 2.33 7.36 4.85
CA PRO A 341 1.09 7.15 5.58
C PRO A 341 1.16 5.83 6.35
N SER A 342 1.89 5.83 7.43
CA SER A 342 2.17 4.66 8.27
C SER A 342 2.03 5.01 9.74
N ILE A 343 1.75 4.01 10.55
CA ILE A 343 1.83 4.11 12.00
C ILE A 343 2.81 3.09 12.55
N ASN A 344 3.69 3.52 13.42
CA ASN A 344 4.42 2.68 14.34
C ASN A 344 3.83 2.88 15.73
N TYR A 345 3.53 1.82 16.41
CA TYR A 345 2.84 1.87 17.70
C TYR A 345 3.28 0.74 18.62
N HIS A 346 3.10 0.95 19.92
CA HIS A 346 3.14 -0.11 20.91
C HIS A 346 1.71 -0.54 21.24
N TYR A 347 1.53 -1.82 21.58
CA TYR A 347 0.26 -2.32 22.08
C TYR A 347 0.46 -3.17 23.33
N TRP A 348 -0.56 -3.16 24.17
CA TRP A 348 -0.71 -4.04 25.32
C TRP A 348 -1.81 -5.04 25.01
N ASN A 349 -1.54 -6.31 25.26
CA ASN A 349 -2.56 -7.34 25.08
C ASN A 349 -3.67 -7.18 26.11
N MET A 350 -4.87 -6.88 25.64
CA MET A 350 -6.02 -6.63 26.49
C MET A 350 -6.57 -7.88 27.20
N GLN A 351 -6.09 -9.07 26.83
CA GLN A 351 -6.41 -10.35 27.50
C GLN A 351 -5.33 -10.76 28.51
N ASP A 352 -4.21 -10.05 28.61
CA ASP A 352 -3.13 -10.34 29.54
C ASP A 352 -3.55 -10.07 31.00
N PRO A 353 -3.24 -10.95 31.96
CA PRO A 353 -3.66 -10.78 33.35
C PRO A 353 -3.01 -9.57 34.07
N VAL A 354 -1.85 -9.08 33.61
CA VAL A 354 -1.13 -7.97 34.23
C VAL A 354 -1.51 -6.65 33.60
N VAL A 355 -1.34 -6.52 32.29
CA VAL A 355 -1.55 -5.25 31.56
C VAL A 355 -2.93 -5.12 30.93
N GLY A 356 -3.67 -6.22 30.74
CA GLY A 356 -4.95 -6.27 30.02
C GLY A 356 -6.16 -5.90 30.88
N GLY A 357 -7.32 -5.79 30.25
CA GLY A 357 -8.61 -5.46 30.89
C GLY A 357 -8.90 -3.98 30.99
N PHE A 358 -10.07 -3.67 31.58
CA PHE A 358 -10.67 -2.34 31.57
C PHE A 358 -10.83 -1.74 32.97
N THR A 359 -10.24 -2.34 34.02
CA THR A 359 -10.26 -1.74 35.35
C THR A 359 -9.41 -0.47 35.39
N LEU A 360 -9.74 0.44 36.29
CA LEU A 360 -9.07 1.74 36.37
C LEU A 360 -7.57 1.60 36.68
N GLU A 361 -7.20 0.62 37.50
CA GLU A 361 -5.80 0.30 37.83
C GLU A 361 -5.01 -0.11 36.58
N LYS A 362 -5.56 -0.99 35.76
CA LYS A 362 -4.90 -1.46 34.53
C LYS A 362 -4.81 -0.39 33.45
N ILE A 363 -5.86 0.43 33.33
CA ILE A 363 -5.84 1.63 32.48
C ILE A 363 -4.74 2.59 32.99
N ALA A 364 -4.67 2.83 34.29
CA ALA A 364 -3.66 3.69 34.90
C ALA A 364 -2.23 3.17 34.63
N LEU A 365 -2.00 1.87 34.74
CA LEU A 365 -0.70 1.24 34.42
C LEU A 365 -0.28 1.53 32.97
N ARG A 366 -1.14 1.23 31.98
CA ARG A 366 -0.83 1.47 30.57
C ARG A 366 -0.61 2.95 30.28
N ARG A 367 -1.46 3.84 30.82
CA ARG A 367 -1.29 5.29 30.68
C ARG A 367 -0.01 5.81 31.33
N ALA A 368 0.36 5.30 32.50
CA ALA A 368 1.62 5.68 33.15
C ALA A 368 2.84 5.23 32.34
N MET A 369 2.83 4.02 31.80
CA MET A 369 3.88 3.55 30.88
C MET A 369 3.98 4.46 29.64
N ALA A 370 2.84 4.84 29.02
CA ALA A 370 2.82 5.76 27.89
C ALA A 370 3.34 7.16 28.25
N MET A 371 2.97 7.70 29.43
CA MET A 371 3.42 9.01 29.90
C MET A 371 4.92 9.03 30.26
N ALA A 372 5.50 7.89 30.66
CA ALA A 372 6.92 7.78 30.96
C ALA A 372 7.80 7.67 29.71
N PHE A 373 7.23 7.40 28.54
CA PHE A 373 7.94 7.19 27.28
C PHE A 373 8.01 8.47 26.44
N SER A 374 9.21 8.95 26.16
CA SER A 374 9.43 10.10 25.26
C SER A 374 9.56 9.63 23.82
N VAL A 375 8.51 9.82 23.03
CA VAL A 375 8.50 9.51 21.59
C VAL A 375 9.52 10.37 20.85
N GLU A 376 9.64 11.66 21.20
CA GLU A 376 10.58 12.59 20.59
C GLU A 376 12.03 12.15 20.81
N ASN A 377 12.36 11.73 22.04
CA ASN A 377 13.69 11.23 22.35
C ASN A 377 13.98 9.92 21.60
N MET A 378 12.99 9.03 21.51
CA MET A 378 13.12 7.80 20.74
C MET A 378 13.36 8.08 19.25
N ILE A 379 12.62 9.02 18.63
CA ILE A 379 12.84 9.46 17.25
C ILE A 379 14.25 10.02 17.07
N SER A 380 14.70 10.89 17.97
CA SER A 380 16.04 11.48 17.91
C SER A 380 17.14 10.42 18.01
N VAL A 381 17.03 9.51 18.98
CA VAL A 381 18.10 8.54 19.31
C VAL A 381 18.09 7.34 18.36
N LEU A 382 16.92 6.70 18.17
CA LEU A 382 16.83 5.45 17.40
C LEU A 382 16.59 5.67 15.91
N LEU A 383 15.92 6.77 15.53
CA LEU A 383 15.62 7.07 14.14
C LEU A 383 16.50 8.18 13.56
N LYS A 384 17.40 8.76 14.38
CA LYS A 384 18.25 9.88 13.95
C LYS A 384 17.43 11.08 13.40
N GLY A 385 16.22 11.29 13.94
CA GLY A 385 15.31 12.34 13.50
C GLY A 385 14.41 11.98 12.31
N ASP A 386 14.54 10.77 11.74
CA ASP A 386 13.79 10.37 10.54
C ASP A 386 12.40 9.79 10.86
N GLY A 387 11.61 10.54 11.61
CA GLY A 387 10.24 10.19 11.99
C GLY A 387 9.44 11.40 12.43
N ALA A 388 8.14 11.37 12.24
CA ALA A 388 7.18 12.36 12.73
C ALA A 388 6.30 11.75 13.81
N LYS A 389 6.27 12.36 15.00
CA LYS A 389 5.44 11.90 16.12
C LYS A 389 3.97 11.86 15.76
N LEU A 390 3.29 10.81 16.16
CA LEU A 390 1.85 10.64 16.03
C LEU A 390 1.12 10.92 17.34
N HIS A 391 -0.07 11.51 17.24
CA HIS A 391 -0.99 11.74 18.34
C HIS A 391 -2.26 10.91 18.27
N MET A 392 -2.55 10.31 17.11
CA MET A 392 -3.74 9.51 16.83
C MET A 392 -3.39 8.34 15.90
N PRO A 393 -4.24 7.29 15.82
CA PRO A 393 -3.96 6.13 14.97
C PRO A 393 -4.06 6.41 13.46
N ILE A 394 -4.57 7.57 13.06
CA ILE A 394 -4.68 7.95 11.65
C ILE A 394 -3.50 8.87 11.33
N PRO A 395 -2.59 8.49 10.41
CA PRO A 395 -1.40 9.30 10.11
C PRO A 395 -1.72 10.47 9.17
N PRO A 396 -0.83 11.49 9.09
CA PRO A 396 -0.93 12.56 8.11
C PRO A 396 -1.05 12.05 6.67
N GLY A 397 -1.81 12.75 5.83
CA GLY A 397 -2.05 12.39 4.43
C GLY A 397 -3.17 11.37 4.21
N VAL A 398 -3.80 10.89 5.27
CA VAL A 398 -4.91 9.94 5.26
C VAL A 398 -6.21 10.67 5.60
N ALA A 399 -7.30 10.36 4.89
CA ALA A 399 -8.63 10.90 5.21
C ALA A 399 -9.04 10.52 6.64
N GLY A 400 -9.56 11.49 7.41
CA GLY A 400 -9.85 11.33 8.83
C GLY A 400 -8.73 11.79 9.76
N TYR A 401 -7.54 12.13 9.26
CA TYR A 401 -6.46 12.73 10.07
C TYR A 401 -6.84 14.13 10.57
N SER A 402 -6.49 14.42 11.81
CA SER A 402 -6.69 15.75 12.41
C SER A 402 -5.38 16.30 12.99
N PRO A 403 -4.79 17.35 12.41
CA PRO A 403 -3.55 17.95 12.93
C PRO A 403 -3.74 18.65 14.30
N ALA A 404 -5.00 19.02 14.61
CA ALA A 404 -5.36 19.62 15.89
C ALA A 404 -5.45 18.60 17.04
N TYR A 405 -5.55 17.31 16.73
CA TYR A 405 -5.66 16.27 17.75
C TYR A 405 -4.35 16.13 18.53
N LYS A 406 -4.44 16.14 19.87
CA LYS A 406 -3.30 15.93 20.77
C LYS A 406 -3.62 14.79 21.75
N THR A 407 -2.64 13.93 21.97
CA THR A 407 -2.78 12.85 22.96
C THR A 407 -2.98 13.40 24.36
N SER A 408 -3.79 12.72 25.16
CA SER A 408 -4.02 13.03 26.57
C SER A 408 -2.96 12.42 27.50
N THR A 409 -1.92 11.76 26.94
CA THR A 409 -0.79 11.20 27.69
C THR A 409 0.53 11.88 27.26
N PRO A 410 0.72 13.19 27.52
CA PRO A 410 1.97 13.86 27.23
C PRO A 410 3.11 13.25 28.08
N TYR A 411 4.33 13.31 27.57
CA TYR A 411 5.51 12.81 28.30
C TYR A 411 5.66 13.54 29.66
N SER A 412 5.63 12.77 30.74
CA SER A 412 5.86 13.25 32.11
C SER A 412 6.10 12.09 33.08
N VAL A 413 7.35 11.83 33.40
CA VAL A 413 7.73 10.82 34.40
C VAL A 413 7.08 11.10 35.74
N LYS A 414 7.02 12.40 36.16
CA LYS A 414 6.37 12.81 37.40
C LYS A 414 4.89 12.43 37.44
N ALA A 415 4.13 12.76 36.37
CA ALA A 415 2.71 12.45 36.29
C ALA A 415 2.48 10.92 36.22
N ALA A 416 3.36 10.18 35.52
CA ALA A 416 3.29 8.71 35.47
C ALA A 416 3.44 8.09 36.87
N ASN A 417 4.42 8.53 37.67
CA ASN A 417 4.60 8.08 39.04
C ASN A 417 3.39 8.42 39.93
N MET A 418 2.90 9.67 39.88
CA MET A 418 1.70 10.08 40.63
C MET A 418 0.45 9.25 40.26
N LEU A 419 0.30 8.90 38.96
CA LEU A 419 -0.81 8.07 38.52
C LEU A 419 -0.70 6.65 39.09
N LEU A 420 0.47 6.04 39.08
CA LEU A 420 0.72 4.71 39.64
C LEU A 420 0.47 4.70 41.16
N ASP A 421 0.96 5.73 41.90
CA ASP A 421 0.74 5.85 43.33
C ASP A 421 -0.74 5.94 43.69
N ARG A 422 -1.52 6.74 42.92
CA ARG A 422 -2.98 6.89 43.07
C ARG A 422 -3.74 5.56 42.94
N TYR A 423 -3.25 4.65 42.10
CA TYR A 423 -3.89 3.37 41.85
C TYR A 423 -3.18 2.19 42.56
N ASN A 424 -2.51 2.49 43.67
CA ASN A 424 -1.90 1.48 44.56
C ASN A 424 -0.77 0.61 43.95
N TYR A 425 -0.11 1.06 42.91
CA TYR A 425 1.13 0.44 42.46
C TYR A 425 2.30 0.91 43.32
N LYS A 426 2.36 0.44 44.58
CA LYS A 426 3.33 0.89 45.60
C LYS A 426 4.73 0.35 45.30
N ILE A 427 5.77 1.13 45.64
CA ILE A 427 7.16 0.71 45.59
C ILE A 427 7.45 -0.16 46.82
N GLY A 428 7.94 -1.39 46.54
CA GLY A 428 8.35 -2.32 47.60
C GLY A 428 9.75 -2.01 48.17
N ALA A 429 10.16 -2.77 49.19
CA ALA A 429 11.46 -2.61 49.83
C ALA A 429 12.66 -2.84 48.88
N ASP A 430 12.45 -3.54 47.76
CA ASP A 430 13.42 -3.78 46.67
C ASP A 430 13.52 -2.62 45.66
N GLY A 431 12.80 -1.52 45.90
CA GLY A 431 12.79 -0.34 45.03
C GLY A 431 11.89 -0.47 43.80
N TRP A 432 11.17 -1.58 43.63
CA TRP A 432 10.32 -1.83 42.47
C TRP A 432 8.83 -1.84 42.84
N ARG A 433 7.99 -1.41 41.90
CA ARG A 433 6.55 -1.39 42.10
C ARG A 433 5.96 -2.78 42.18
N ARG A 434 4.90 -2.89 42.94
CA ARG A 434 4.02 -4.05 43.07
C ARG A 434 2.67 -3.77 42.40
N THR A 435 1.97 -4.82 42.02
CA THR A 435 0.56 -4.68 41.62
C THR A 435 -0.29 -4.23 42.81
N PRO A 436 -1.51 -3.73 42.60
CA PRO A 436 -2.40 -3.37 43.71
C PRO A 436 -2.64 -4.49 44.73
N GLU A 437 -2.52 -5.75 44.30
CA GLU A 437 -2.63 -6.97 45.13
C GLU A 437 -1.29 -7.32 45.83
N GLY A 438 -0.25 -6.52 45.71
CA GLY A 438 1.05 -6.72 46.32
C GLY A 438 2.01 -7.68 45.61
N LYS A 439 1.67 -8.19 44.44
CA LYS A 439 2.54 -9.08 43.64
C LYS A 439 3.64 -8.29 42.93
N PRO A 440 4.81 -8.90 42.62
CA PRO A 440 5.83 -8.27 41.78
C PRO A 440 5.26 -7.80 40.44
N LEU A 441 5.51 -6.55 40.07
CA LEU A 441 5.11 -5.99 38.77
C LEU A 441 6.28 -6.14 37.80
N VAL A 442 6.11 -7.01 36.80
CA VAL A 442 7.09 -7.25 35.74
C VAL A 442 6.38 -7.12 34.40
N ILE A 443 6.90 -6.30 33.51
CA ILE A 443 6.40 -6.14 32.14
C ILE A 443 7.29 -6.95 31.21
N GLU A 444 6.70 -7.86 30.45
CA GLU A 444 7.40 -8.63 29.41
C GLU A 444 7.29 -7.88 28.08
N LEU A 445 8.42 -7.45 27.51
CA LEU A 445 8.51 -6.85 26.19
C LEU A 445 9.10 -7.87 25.21
N ILE A 446 8.37 -8.17 24.14
CA ILE A 446 8.90 -8.95 23.03
C ILE A 446 9.52 -8.01 21.99
N THR A 447 10.78 -8.28 21.62
CA THR A 447 11.54 -7.55 20.60
C THR A 447 12.00 -8.49 19.50
N ALA A 448 12.31 -7.92 18.32
CA ALA A 448 12.99 -8.67 17.27
C ALA A 448 14.44 -8.99 17.67
N ASN A 449 14.96 -10.15 17.23
CA ASN A 449 16.35 -10.54 17.42
C ASN A 449 17.28 -9.80 16.44
N THR A 450 17.33 -8.47 16.58
CA THR A 450 18.14 -7.54 15.78
C THR A 450 18.74 -6.47 16.66
N SER A 451 19.80 -5.79 16.19
CA SER A 451 20.39 -4.64 16.92
C SER A 451 19.35 -3.57 17.26
N ARG A 452 18.40 -3.30 16.34
CA ARG A 452 17.31 -2.34 16.59
C ARG A 452 16.35 -2.83 17.69
N GLY A 453 16.04 -4.15 17.69
CA GLY A 453 15.21 -4.75 18.75
C GLY A 453 15.88 -4.66 20.12
N GLN A 454 17.20 -4.85 20.20
CA GLN A 454 17.98 -4.68 21.43
C GLN A 454 17.94 -3.21 21.91
N GLN A 455 18.24 -2.25 21.03
CA GLN A 455 18.16 -0.81 21.34
C GLN A 455 16.76 -0.40 21.85
N GLN A 456 15.72 -0.95 21.27
CA GLN A 456 14.34 -0.72 21.71
C GLN A 456 14.10 -1.29 23.12
N GLY A 457 14.59 -2.50 23.40
CA GLY A 457 14.53 -3.10 24.73
C GLY A 457 15.24 -2.25 25.79
N GLU A 458 16.44 -1.75 25.48
CA GLU A 458 17.21 -0.85 26.37
C GLU A 458 16.49 0.49 26.60
N PHE A 459 15.90 1.05 25.55
CA PHE A 459 15.13 2.30 25.67
C PHE A 459 13.91 2.13 26.59
N TRP A 460 13.19 1.02 26.45
CA TRP A 460 12.09 0.68 27.35
C TRP A 460 12.56 0.37 28.76
N LYS A 461 13.69 -0.29 28.93
CA LYS A 461 14.26 -0.53 30.26
C LYS A 461 14.51 0.79 31.00
N LYS A 462 15.20 1.74 30.38
CA LYS A 462 15.43 3.08 30.96
C LYS A 462 14.11 3.81 31.24
N THR A 463 13.13 3.68 30.38
CA THR A 463 11.80 4.27 30.55
C THR A 463 11.10 3.73 31.80
N LEU A 464 11.06 2.41 31.97
CA LEU A 464 10.37 1.77 33.08
C LEU A 464 11.14 1.88 34.40
N ASP A 465 12.47 1.92 34.36
CA ASP A 465 13.32 2.20 35.54
C ASP A 465 12.93 3.55 36.17
N ASN A 466 12.64 4.60 35.38
CA ASN A 466 12.20 5.92 35.84
C ASN A 466 10.87 5.92 36.60
N ILE A 467 10.06 4.90 36.42
CA ILE A 467 8.78 4.73 37.11
C ILE A 467 8.74 3.45 37.98
N HIS A 468 9.93 2.92 38.28
CA HIS A 468 10.14 1.78 39.21
C HIS A 468 9.41 0.47 38.77
N ILE A 469 9.31 0.22 37.48
CA ILE A 469 8.70 -1.01 36.93
C ILE A 469 9.79 -1.90 36.34
N LYS A 470 9.83 -3.20 36.70
CA LYS A 470 10.76 -4.16 36.12
C LYS A 470 10.39 -4.50 34.69
N LEU A 471 11.38 -4.48 33.78
CA LEU A 471 11.23 -4.99 32.40
C LEU A 471 11.92 -6.35 32.27
N ALA A 472 11.23 -7.31 31.69
CA ALA A 472 11.78 -8.54 31.13
C ALA A 472 11.74 -8.43 29.59
N SER A 473 12.88 -8.17 28.96
CA SER A 473 12.97 -8.12 27.49
C SER A 473 13.27 -9.52 26.94
N LYS A 474 12.50 -9.96 25.95
CA LYS A 474 12.62 -11.26 25.30
C LYS A 474 12.78 -11.07 23.80
N ALA A 475 14.01 -11.30 23.31
CA ALA A 475 14.29 -11.26 21.88
C ALA A 475 13.90 -12.59 21.21
N MET A 476 13.25 -12.51 20.03
CA MET A 476 12.89 -13.69 19.26
C MET A 476 12.85 -13.39 17.75
N PRO A 477 12.86 -14.42 16.87
CA PRO A 477 12.66 -14.25 15.44
C PRO A 477 11.32 -13.58 15.14
N PHE A 478 11.30 -12.74 14.11
CA PHE A 478 10.11 -11.96 13.73
C PHE A 478 8.86 -12.85 13.50
N ALA A 479 9.02 -13.95 12.76
CA ALA A 479 7.92 -14.87 12.46
C ALA A 479 7.32 -15.53 13.73
N GLU A 480 8.15 -15.82 14.73
CA GLU A 480 7.70 -16.36 16.02
C GLU A 480 6.90 -15.29 16.78
N GLY A 481 7.39 -14.06 16.80
CA GLY A 481 6.67 -12.93 17.38
C GLY A 481 5.29 -12.71 16.77
N ILE A 482 5.17 -12.76 15.44
CA ILE A 482 3.89 -12.68 14.72
C ILE A 482 2.95 -13.83 15.11
N LYS A 483 3.46 -15.05 15.22
CA LYS A 483 2.65 -16.22 15.64
C LYS A 483 2.07 -16.03 17.05
N LEU A 484 2.85 -15.49 17.99
CA LEU A 484 2.38 -15.20 19.35
C LEU A 484 1.34 -14.07 19.37
N GLU A 485 1.54 -13.01 18.55
CA GLU A 485 0.56 -11.93 18.37
C GLU A 485 -0.80 -12.46 17.92
N LYS A 486 -0.80 -13.31 16.87
CA LYS A 486 -2.04 -13.91 16.34
C LYS A 486 -2.74 -14.84 17.33
N GLN A 487 -2.04 -15.27 18.38
CA GLN A 487 -2.59 -16.12 19.46
C GLN A 487 -2.93 -15.32 20.72
N CYS A 488 -2.80 -14.00 20.73
CA CYS A 488 -2.93 -13.15 21.93
C CYS A 488 -2.02 -13.60 23.08
N LYS A 489 -0.80 -14.06 22.79
CA LYS A 489 0.17 -14.58 23.78
C LYS A 489 1.35 -13.64 24.02
N THR A 490 1.27 -12.41 23.59
CA THR A 490 2.25 -11.36 23.87
C THR A 490 1.71 -10.46 24.97
N MET A 491 2.49 -10.08 25.96
CA MET A 491 2.05 -9.07 26.95
C MET A 491 2.12 -7.67 26.37
N PHE A 492 3.27 -7.33 25.81
CA PHE A 492 3.59 -5.99 25.29
C PHE A 492 4.57 -6.10 24.12
N LYS A 493 4.31 -5.39 23.02
CA LYS A 493 5.15 -5.44 21.82
C LYS A 493 4.94 -4.22 20.93
N SER A 494 5.87 -3.98 19.99
CA SER A 494 5.73 -3.01 18.91
C SER A 494 5.11 -3.63 17.68
N SER A 495 4.33 -2.85 16.95
CA SER A 495 3.81 -3.18 15.64
C SER A 495 3.84 -1.95 14.72
N ALA A 496 3.63 -2.17 13.43
CA ALA A 496 3.55 -1.13 12.43
C ALA A 496 2.49 -1.45 11.39
N TRP A 497 1.93 -0.42 10.76
CA TRP A 497 1.02 -0.54 9.63
C TRP A 497 1.29 0.55 8.61
N ILE A 498 1.35 0.17 7.34
CA ILE A 498 1.46 1.10 6.20
C ILE A 498 0.12 1.09 5.47
N ALA A 499 -0.34 2.25 5.01
CA ALA A 499 -1.62 2.35 4.32
C ALA A 499 -1.66 1.50 3.04
N ASP A 500 -2.63 0.60 2.94
CA ASP A 500 -3.01 -0.05 1.69
C ASP A 500 -3.83 0.90 0.81
N TYR A 501 -4.59 1.79 1.46
CA TYR A 501 -5.35 2.88 0.85
C TYR A 501 -5.47 4.06 1.83
N PRO A 502 -5.65 5.30 1.34
CA PRO A 502 -5.49 6.52 2.14
C PRO A 502 -6.76 6.92 2.90
N ASP A 503 -7.34 6.00 3.66
CA ASP A 503 -8.52 6.22 4.50
C ASP A 503 -8.30 5.74 5.94
N ALA A 504 -8.91 6.42 6.90
CA ALA A 504 -8.84 6.09 8.32
C ALA A 504 -9.28 4.65 8.62
N ASP A 505 -10.21 4.11 7.86
CA ASP A 505 -10.67 2.72 7.99
C ASP A 505 -9.50 1.73 7.99
N ASN A 506 -8.50 1.93 7.11
CA ASN A 506 -7.32 1.07 6.99
C ASN A 506 -6.49 0.97 8.28
N PHE A 507 -6.60 1.95 9.16
CA PHE A 507 -5.91 2.00 10.45
C PHE A 507 -6.83 1.62 11.62
N MET A 508 -8.07 2.06 11.59
CA MET A 508 -9.02 1.82 12.68
C MET A 508 -9.43 0.34 12.76
N GLN A 509 -9.37 -0.40 11.66
CA GLN A 509 -9.59 -1.86 11.64
C GLN A 509 -8.62 -2.65 12.53
N LEU A 510 -7.45 -2.09 12.84
CA LEU A 510 -6.43 -2.70 13.69
C LEU A 510 -6.88 -2.89 15.15
N PHE A 511 -7.98 -2.25 15.52
CA PHE A 511 -8.54 -2.33 16.89
C PHE A 511 -9.99 -2.83 16.89
N TYR A 512 -10.51 -3.26 15.74
CA TYR A 512 -11.85 -3.83 15.61
C TYR A 512 -11.90 -5.23 16.22
N GLY A 513 -12.88 -5.48 17.08
CA GLY A 513 -12.96 -6.70 17.88
C GLY A 513 -13.05 -8.00 17.07
N LYS A 514 -13.69 -7.96 15.87
CA LYS A 514 -13.76 -9.13 14.97
C LYS A 514 -12.42 -9.44 14.29
N ASN A 515 -11.49 -8.48 14.27
CA ASN A 515 -10.15 -8.66 13.69
C ASN A 515 -9.11 -9.20 14.70
N VAL A 516 -9.51 -9.57 15.90
CA VAL A 516 -8.67 -10.30 16.86
C VAL A 516 -8.18 -11.60 16.22
N ASN A 517 -6.90 -11.92 16.40
CA ASN A 517 -6.17 -13.03 15.76
C ASN A 517 -5.89 -12.80 14.24
N VAL A 518 -6.31 -11.66 13.65
CA VAL A 518 -6.04 -11.30 12.26
C VAL A 518 -5.13 -10.06 12.21
N THR A 519 -5.67 -8.86 12.42
CA THR A 519 -4.92 -7.59 12.41
C THR A 519 -4.93 -6.86 13.75
N ASN A 520 -5.85 -7.20 14.65
CA ASN A 520 -5.95 -6.61 15.98
C ASN A 520 -5.01 -7.31 16.97
N ASN A 521 -3.75 -6.89 16.97
CA ASN A 521 -2.69 -7.48 17.80
C ASN A 521 -2.85 -7.16 19.30
N ALA A 522 -3.55 -6.07 19.65
CA ALA A 522 -3.87 -5.74 21.03
C ALA A 522 -4.91 -6.67 21.65
N CYS A 523 -5.55 -7.52 20.86
CA CYS A 523 -6.68 -8.37 21.26
C CYS A 523 -7.79 -7.56 21.96
N PHE A 524 -7.94 -6.30 21.52
CA PHE A 524 -8.89 -5.33 22.04
C PHE A 524 -10.30 -5.66 21.56
N LYS A 525 -11.26 -5.69 22.47
CA LYS A 525 -12.69 -5.86 22.17
C LYS A 525 -13.46 -4.83 22.97
N HIS A 526 -14.20 -3.95 22.28
CA HIS A 526 -14.98 -2.89 22.94
C HIS A 526 -16.24 -2.61 22.13
N ALA A 527 -17.41 -2.93 22.68
CA ALA A 527 -18.69 -2.90 21.97
C ALA A 527 -18.98 -1.57 21.27
N GLU A 528 -18.74 -0.44 21.93
CA GLU A 528 -18.97 0.89 21.35
C GLU A 528 -17.95 1.21 20.24
N TYR A 529 -16.70 0.78 20.37
CA TYR A 529 -15.72 0.92 19.30
C TYR A 529 -16.15 0.13 18.07
N ASP A 530 -16.53 -1.13 18.27
CA ASP A 530 -16.95 -2.02 17.19
C ASP A 530 -18.20 -1.48 16.46
N ARG A 531 -19.17 -0.98 17.21
CA ARG A 531 -20.37 -0.33 16.66
C ARG A 531 -20.03 0.92 15.82
N LEU A 532 -19.13 1.77 16.32
CA LEU A 532 -18.67 2.97 15.60
C LEU A 532 -17.88 2.61 14.35
N TYR A 533 -17.05 1.58 14.42
CA TYR A 533 -16.32 1.08 13.25
C TYR A 533 -17.29 0.60 12.17
N GLU A 534 -18.25 -0.26 12.50
CA GLU A 534 -19.27 -0.75 11.57
C GLU A 534 -20.11 0.41 10.98
N GLN A 535 -20.45 1.40 11.80
CA GLN A 535 -21.13 2.61 11.33
C GLN A 535 -20.30 3.37 10.28
N SER A 536 -19.00 3.53 10.52
CA SER A 536 -18.11 4.29 9.63
C SER A 536 -17.99 3.70 8.23
N GLN A 537 -18.17 2.37 8.08
CA GLN A 537 -18.04 1.66 6.81
C GLN A 537 -19.06 2.11 5.75
N SER A 538 -20.27 2.45 6.18
CA SER A 538 -21.37 2.89 5.30
C SER A 538 -21.41 4.40 5.08
N MET A 539 -20.61 5.18 5.84
CA MET A 539 -20.61 6.64 5.76
C MET A 539 -19.71 7.15 4.61
N PRO A 540 -20.16 8.11 3.82
CA PRO A 540 -19.29 8.77 2.85
C PRO A 540 -18.16 9.55 3.56
N PRO A 541 -17.01 9.75 2.89
CA PRO A 541 -15.96 10.63 3.41
C PRO A 541 -16.51 12.03 3.71
N GLY A 542 -16.14 12.60 4.87
CA GLY A 542 -16.56 13.92 5.27
C GLY A 542 -16.60 14.13 6.77
N PRO A 543 -16.99 15.35 7.22
CA PRO A 543 -16.91 15.77 8.62
C PRO A 543 -17.65 14.86 9.61
N GLU A 544 -18.78 14.27 9.19
CA GLU A 544 -19.57 13.37 10.04
C GLU A 544 -18.84 12.05 10.30
N ARG A 545 -18.25 11.44 9.26
CA ARG A 545 -17.44 10.24 9.39
C ARG A 545 -16.17 10.53 10.20
N ASP A 546 -15.53 11.68 9.99
CA ASP A 546 -14.37 12.11 10.78
C ASP A 546 -14.71 12.25 12.27
N LEU A 547 -15.94 12.69 12.60
CA LEU A 547 -16.40 12.72 13.99
C LEU A 547 -16.49 11.32 14.60
N VAL A 548 -16.96 10.32 13.83
CA VAL A 548 -17.00 8.92 14.26
C VAL A 548 -15.57 8.43 14.54
N TYR A 549 -14.61 8.67 13.65
CA TYR A 549 -13.21 8.31 13.86
C TYR A 549 -12.59 9.01 15.08
N ARG A 550 -12.93 10.27 15.35
CA ARG A 550 -12.49 10.96 16.58
C ARG A 550 -13.05 10.31 17.85
N LYS A 551 -14.32 9.88 17.84
CA LYS A 551 -14.92 9.12 18.98
C LYS A 551 -14.19 7.80 19.19
N MET A 552 -13.90 7.05 18.12
CA MET A 552 -13.13 5.81 18.19
C MET A 552 -11.72 6.04 18.73
N THR A 553 -11.03 7.08 18.25
CA THR A 553 -9.70 7.48 18.76
C THR A 553 -9.77 7.79 20.26
N ARG A 554 -10.83 8.46 20.72
CA ARG A 554 -11.02 8.76 22.14
C ARG A 554 -11.19 7.49 22.99
N ILE A 555 -11.91 6.49 22.48
CA ILE A 555 -12.06 5.19 23.17
C ILE A 555 -10.69 4.52 23.31
N LEU A 556 -9.87 4.50 22.27
CA LEU A 556 -8.51 3.97 22.34
C LEU A 556 -7.64 4.75 23.33
N GLU A 557 -7.73 6.06 23.34
CA GLU A 557 -6.97 6.91 24.26
C GLU A 557 -7.32 6.72 25.74
N VAL A 558 -8.62 6.57 26.02
CA VAL A 558 -9.11 6.36 27.40
C VAL A 558 -8.67 4.99 27.90
N ASN A 559 -8.88 3.92 27.11
CA ASN A 559 -8.59 2.56 27.52
C ASN A 559 -7.13 2.14 27.32
N MET A 560 -6.38 2.89 26.51
CA MET A 560 -4.96 2.72 26.24
C MET A 560 -4.58 1.26 25.84
N PRO A 561 -5.25 0.60 24.88
CA PRO A 561 -4.76 -0.67 24.36
C PRO A 561 -3.51 -0.49 23.50
N THR A 562 -3.25 0.74 23.07
CA THR A 562 -2.16 1.09 22.17
C THR A 562 -1.63 2.48 22.46
N MET A 563 -0.35 2.71 22.15
CA MET A 563 0.34 4.00 22.19
C MET A 563 0.93 4.29 20.81
N MET A 564 0.47 5.36 20.16
CA MET A 564 1.03 5.81 18.88
C MET A 564 2.43 6.38 19.08
N LEU A 565 3.34 6.07 18.15
CA LEU A 565 4.72 6.52 18.18
C LEU A 565 4.98 7.53 17.06
N TYR A 566 5.17 7.04 15.84
CA TYR A 566 5.60 7.87 14.72
C TYR A 566 5.18 7.29 13.37
N SER A 567 5.15 8.17 12.35
CA SER A 567 5.27 7.79 10.95
C SER A 567 6.72 7.97 10.49
N THR A 568 7.19 7.11 9.59
CA THR A 568 8.51 7.21 8.97
C THR A 568 8.49 8.12 7.75
N TYR A 569 9.63 8.74 7.42
CA TYR A 569 9.81 9.35 6.12
C TYR A 569 10.29 8.33 5.09
N ARG A 570 9.77 8.45 3.87
CA ARG A 570 10.35 7.80 2.69
C ARG A 570 11.27 8.82 2.03
N ASN A 571 12.55 8.49 1.94
CA ASN A 571 13.56 9.35 1.37
C ASN A 571 14.13 8.69 0.12
N ALA A 572 14.06 9.35 -1.03
CA ALA A 572 14.65 8.87 -2.27
C ALA A 572 15.60 9.92 -2.84
N LEU A 573 16.81 9.49 -3.20
CA LEU A 573 17.79 10.31 -3.91
C LEU A 573 17.74 9.97 -5.38
N ALA A 574 17.72 10.99 -6.23
CA ALA A 574 17.76 10.85 -7.68
C ALA A 574 18.92 11.64 -8.28
N GLN A 575 19.60 11.05 -9.28
CA GLN A 575 20.63 11.73 -10.07
C GLN A 575 20.05 12.92 -10.85
N PRO A 576 20.85 13.95 -11.20
CA PRO A 576 20.37 15.16 -11.87
C PRO A 576 19.59 14.92 -13.16
N HIS A 577 19.96 13.87 -13.91
CA HIS A 577 19.34 13.49 -15.17
C HIS A 577 17.98 12.77 -15.03
N VAL A 578 17.57 12.37 -13.82
CA VAL A 578 16.23 11.82 -13.56
C VAL A 578 15.25 12.97 -13.49
N ILE A 579 14.19 12.93 -14.30
CA ILE A 579 13.19 13.98 -14.42
C ILE A 579 11.84 13.47 -13.94
N GLY A 580 11.11 14.29 -13.18
CA GLY A 580 9.73 14.03 -12.80
C GLY A 580 9.55 13.06 -11.62
N HIS A 581 10.64 12.63 -10.95
CA HIS A 581 10.53 11.74 -9.79
C HIS A 581 9.97 12.47 -8.57
N LYS A 582 8.93 11.87 -8.00
CA LYS A 582 8.34 12.21 -6.70
C LYS A 582 7.80 10.93 -6.07
N SER A 583 8.19 10.65 -4.85
CA SER A 583 7.64 9.51 -4.09
C SER A 583 6.15 9.69 -3.85
N HIS A 584 5.36 8.66 -4.15
CA HIS A 584 3.91 8.69 -3.97
C HIS A 584 3.51 7.89 -2.71
N PRO A 585 2.54 8.36 -1.91
CA PRO A 585 2.17 7.69 -0.65
C PRO A 585 1.61 6.26 -0.83
N ILE A 586 0.94 5.97 -1.94
CA ILE A 586 0.24 4.70 -2.16
C ILE A 586 0.79 3.91 -3.35
N LEU A 587 1.22 4.57 -4.45
CA LEU A 587 1.75 3.86 -5.61
C LEU A 587 2.99 3.05 -5.23
N SER A 588 3.03 1.79 -5.67
CA SER A 588 4.18 0.91 -5.42
C SER A 588 5.42 1.33 -6.20
N THR A 589 5.26 1.91 -7.40
CA THR A 589 6.36 2.43 -8.22
C THR A 589 5.95 3.65 -9.04
N GLU A 590 6.91 4.53 -9.29
CA GLU A 590 6.78 5.76 -10.07
C GLU A 590 7.42 5.68 -11.46
N TRP A 591 8.03 4.55 -11.84
CA TRP A 591 8.88 4.42 -13.03
C TRP A 591 8.18 4.76 -14.35
N MET A 592 6.87 4.54 -14.44
CA MET A 592 6.09 4.88 -15.62
C MET A 592 5.80 6.37 -15.77
N TYR A 593 6.02 7.17 -14.72
CA TYR A 593 5.71 8.61 -14.68
C TYR A 593 6.94 9.49 -14.84
N ILE A 594 8.14 8.93 -14.85
CA ILE A 594 9.42 9.65 -14.87
C ILE A 594 10.12 9.55 -16.22
N ASP A 595 11.12 10.40 -16.42
CA ASP A 595 11.93 10.46 -17.62
C ASP A 595 13.43 10.53 -17.30
N ILE A 596 14.29 10.20 -18.25
CA ILE A 596 15.75 10.31 -18.20
C ILE A 596 16.21 11.30 -19.26
N ASP A 597 16.98 12.31 -18.85
CA ASP A 597 17.70 13.20 -19.76
C ASP A 597 19.01 12.53 -20.21
N THR A 598 19.10 12.14 -21.48
CA THR A 598 20.28 11.48 -22.03
C THR A 598 21.37 12.46 -22.48
N LYS A 599 21.16 13.77 -22.32
CA LYS A 599 22.11 14.83 -22.71
C LYS A 599 22.98 15.30 -21.53
N LYS A 600 22.71 14.82 -20.33
CA LYS A 600 23.43 15.17 -19.10
C LYS A 600 24.32 14.04 -18.62
#